data_0195e976d5ee5dd2dc2b4b78a9d5fee3
#
_entry.id   0195e976d5ee5dd2dc2b4b78a9d5fee3
#
_cell.length_a   1.000
_cell.length_b   1.000
_cell.length_c   1.000
_cell.angle_alpha   90.00
_cell.angle_beta   90.00
_cell.angle_gamma   90.00
#
_symmetry.space_group_name_H-M   'P 1'
#
loop_
_entity.id
_entity.type
_entity.pdbx_description
1 polymer ?
#
loop_
_entity_poly.entity_id
_entity_poly.type
_entity_poly.pdbx_seq_one_letter_code
_entity_poly.pdbx_strand_id
1 'polypeptide(L)'
;MASTALKALTSTTGNKTDCWNTPPEFVGDVLEFFDNKLDLDPCCNDIENPNVPARILYDEKANGLTHNWVAESVFMNHPYSNSKEWIPYAVSQYKLGHAKELVLLIKMDVSTRWWKSISTYPFLAINKRLKFGNGQGAAPFQSAIVYLGDRLGKFNRVFGKYGTLYMPVVKVSPIT
;
A
#
# COMPACT_ATOMS: atom_id res chain seq x y z
N MET A 1 16.80 -42.51 3.51
CA MET A 1 15.50 -41.98 3.13
C MET A 1 15.31 -40.62 3.82
N ALA A 2 15.76 -39.60 3.19
CA ALA A 2 15.56 -38.21 3.66
C ALA A 2 15.66 -37.31 2.42
N SER A 3 14.57 -36.88 1.85
CA SER A 3 14.51 -35.77 0.91
C SER A 3 13.09 -35.63 0.35
N THR A 4 12.20 -34.96 1.06
CA THR A 4 10.93 -34.51 0.43
C THR A 4 10.37 -33.22 1.07
N ALA A 5 11.16 -32.49 1.85
CA ALA A 5 10.67 -31.30 2.57
C ALA A 5 11.28 -29.95 2.10
N LEU A 6 11.98 -29.89 0.97
CA LEU A 6 12.68 -28.67 0.55
C LEU A 6 12.29 -28.18 -0.86
N LYS A 7 11.05 -28.39 -1.28
CA LYS A 7 10.58 -27.99 -2.63
C LYS A 7 9.41 -27.00 -2.67
N ALA A 8 9.13 -26.27 -1.59
CA ALA A 8 7.98 -25.38 -1.52
C ALA A 8 8.34 -23.87 -1.37
N LEU A 9 9.57 -23.47 -1.62
CA LEU A 9 10.02 -22.08 -1.41
C LEU A 9 10.65 -21.42 -2.65
N THR A 10 10.42 -21.93 -3.85
CA THR A 10 10.93 -21.29 -5.06
C THR A 10 9.87 -21.29 -6.14
N SER A 11 9.01 -20.28 -6.15
CA SER A 11 8.55 -19.59 -7.37
C SER A 11 7.53 -18.49 -7.00
N THR A 12 8.02 -17.33 -6.67
CA THR A 12 7.29 -16.09 -6.92
C THR A 12 8.01 -15.35 -8.04
N THR A 13 7.99 -15.92 -9.24
CA THR A 13 8.19 -15.12 -10.44
C THR A 13 6.96 -14.23 -10.55
N GLY A 14 7.02 -13.05 -9.93
CA GLY A 14 6.02 -12.01 -10.10
C GLY A 14 5.84 -11.79 -11.61
N ASN A 15 4.63 -11.97 -12.10
CA ASN A 15 4.31 -11.64 -13.47
C ASN A 15 4.75 -10.19 -13.70
N LYS A 16 5.60 -9.92 -14.71
CA LYS A 16 6.00 -8.55 -15.11
C LYS A 16 4.82 -7.61 -15.34
N THR A 17 3.61 -8.15 -15.46
CA THR A 17 2.34 -7.42 -15.59
C THR A 17 1.78 -6.89 -14.26
N ASP A 18 2.39 -7.21 -13.12
CA ASP A 18 1.89 -6.82 -11.78
C ASP A 18 2.75 -5.72 -11.11
N CYS A 19 3.84 -5.31 -11.75
CA CYS A 19 4.69 -4.21 -11.28
C CYS A 19 4.13 -2.87 -11.79
N TRP A 20 3.30 -2.26 -10.97
CA TRP A 20 2.65 -0.98 -11.27
C TRP A 20 3.43 0.18 -10.63
N ASN A 21 4.40 0.74 -11.36
CA ASN A 21 5.14 1.91 -10.87
C ASN A 21 4.17 3.07 -10.57
N THR A 22 4.27 3.60 -9.37
CA THR A 22 3.49 4.75 -8.93
C THR A 22 3.74 5.95 -9.86
N PRO A 23 2.69 6.65 -10.35
CA PRO A 23 2.89 7.81 -11.21
C PRO A 23 3.75 8.89 -10.54
N PRO A 24 4.65 9.58 -11.24
CA PRO A 24 5.57 10.56 -10.65
C PRO A 24 4.85 11.69 -9.89
N GLU A 25 3.72 12.17 -10.41
CA GLU A 25 2.90 13.19 -9.72
C GLU A 25 2.40 12.66 -8.37
N PHE A 26 1.95 11.39 -8.33
CA PHE A 26 1.48 10.77 -7.10
C PHE A 26 2.63 10.55 -6.10
N VAL A 27 3.82 10.20 -6.58
CA VAL A 27 5.03 10.11 -5.74
C VAL A 27 5.35 11.47 -5.11
N GLY A 28 5.25 12.56 -5.88
CA GLY A 28 5.42 13.92 -5.36
C GLY A 28 4.45 14.22 -4.20
N ASP A 29 3.18 13.83 -4.34
CA ASP A 29 2.18 14.00 -3.28
C ASP A 29 2.46 13.13 -2.04
N VAL A 30 2.95 11.92 -2.23
CA VAL A 30 3.38 11.06 -1.11
C VAL A 30 4.51 11.73 -0.33
N LEU A 31 5.49 12.28 -1.04
CA LEU A 31 6.61 12.99 -0.42
C LEU A 31 6.14 14.27 0.28
N GLU A 32 5.23 15.05 -0.34
CA GLU A 32 4.61 16.22 0.30
C GLU A 32 3.87 15.82 1.58
N PHE A 33 3.10 14.73 1.54
CA PHE A 33 2.37 14.25 2.71
C PHE A 33 3.29 13.90 3.87
N PHE A 34 4.41 13.24 3.59
CA PHE A 34 5.40 12.85 4.61
C PHE A 34 6.50 13.90 4.85
N ASP A 35 6.33 15.15 4.40
CA ASP A 35 7.29 16.26 4.59
C ASP A 35 8.68 15.91 4.05
N ASN A 36 8.77 15.19 2.93
CA ASN A 36 9.98 14.63 2.32
C ASN A 36 10.79 13.70 3.25
N LYS A 37 10.11 13.06 4.20
CA LYS A 37 10.71 12.13 5.19
C LYS A 37 10.00 10.77 5.13
N LEU A 38 9.94 10.17 3.96
CA LEU A 38 9.42 8.83 3.82
C LEU A 38 10.46 7.81 4.30
N ASP A 39 10.11 7.03 5.33
CA ASP A 39 11.01 6.06 5.91
C ASP A 39 11.07 4.76 5.13
N LEU A 40 9.92 4.19 4.73
CA LEU A 40 9.87 2.84 4.19
C LEU A 40 8.97 2.73 2.97
N ASP A 41 9.51 2.12 1.90
CA ASP A 41 8.76 1.45 0.84
C ASP A 41 9.01 -0.08 0.96
N PRO A 42 8.03 -0.86 1.44
CA PRO A 42 8.21 -2.28 1.70
C PRO A 42 8.13 -3.17 0.46
N CYS A 43 7.85 -2.61 -0.71
CA CYS A 43 7.64 -3.35 -1.96
C CYS A 43 8.23 -2.61 -3.18
N CYS A 44 9.44 -2.06 -2.99
CA CYS A 44 10.19 -1.36 -4.03
C CYS A 44 10.48 -2.30 -5.22
N ASN A 45 10.28 -1.80 -6.44
CA ASN A 45 10.55 -2.57 -7.64
C ASN A 45 12.05 -2.62 -8.01
N ASP A 46 12.79 -1.56 -7.67
CA ASP A 46 14.21 -1.41 -8.00
C ASP A 46 14.89 -0.56 -6.92
N ILE A 47 15.81 -1.17 -6.17
CA ILE A 47 16.54 -0.49 -5.10
C ILE A 47 17.56 0.51 -5.65
N GLU A 48 18.14 0.24 -6.81
CA GLU A 48 19.16 1.12 -7.42
C GLU A 48 18.53 2.38 -8.04
N ASN A 49 17.29 2.24 -8.58
CA ASN A 49 16.51 3.33 -9.15
C ASN A 49 15.08 3.33 -8.61
N PRO A 50 14.86 3.64 -7.34
CA PRO A 50 13.57 3.50 -6.72
C PRO A 50 12.56 4.48 -7.33
N ASN A 51 11.40 3.95 -7.69
CA ASN A 51 10.27 4.78 -8.17
C ASN A 51 9.77 5.68 -7.03
N VAL A 52 9.80 5.20 -5.80
CA VAL A 52 9.43 5.95 -4.60
C VAL A 52 10.65 6.06 -3.70
N PRO A 53 11.23 7.26 -3.51
CA PRO A 53 12.43 7.43 -2.70
C PRO A 53 12.07 7.36 -1.21
N ALA A 54 12.44 6.26 -0.57
CA ALA A 54 12.32 6.07 0.88
C ALA A 54 13.69 5.75 1.47
N ARG A 55 13.86 5.98 2.77
CA ARG A 55 15.12 5.71 3.49
C ARG A 55 15.43 4.21 3.56
N ILE A 56 14.40 3.38 3.68
CA ILE A 56 14.48 1.92 3.70
C ILE A 56 13.66 1.39 2.51
N LEU A 57 14.25 0.49 1.75
CA LEU A 57 13.65 -0.12 0.58
C LEU A 57 13.72 -1.64 0.71
N TYR A 58 12.60 -2.33 0.55
CA TYR A 58 12.58 -3.79 0.42
C TYR A 58 12.10 -4.15 -1.00
N ASP A 59 12.96 -4.81 -1.75
CA ASP A 59 12.64 -5.37 -3.06
C ASP A 59 12.09 -6.81 -2.96
N GLU A 60 11.89 -7.45 -4.11
CA GLU A 60 11.43 -8.83 -4.17
C GLU A 60 12.36 -9.79 -3.43
N LYS A 61 13.69 -9.55 -3.44
CA LYS A 61 14.68 -10.41 -2.77
C LYS A 61 14.63 -10.24 -1.26
N ALA A 62 14.56 -9.00 -0.80
CA ALA A 62 14.46 -8.69 0.62
C ALA A 62 13.10 -9.11 1.19
N ASN A 63 12.05 -9.07 0.38
CA ASN A 63 10.68 -9.46 0.73
C ASN A 63 10.14 -8.75 1.98
N GLY A 64 9.58 -7.57 1.80
CA GLY A 64 9.04 -6.75 2.91
C GLY A 64 8.04 -7.46 3.83
N LEU A 65 7.42 -8.57 3.40
CA LEU A 65 6.53 -9.38 4.24
C LEU A 65 7.28 -10.21 5.30
N THR A 66 8.59 -10.27 5.28
CA THR A 66 9.40 -11.01 6.26
C THR A 66 10.06 -10.11 7.30
N HIS A 67 9.84 -8.78 7.22
CA HIS A 67 10.46 -7.78 8.10
C HIS A 67 9.42 -7.03 8.94
N ASN A 68 9.75 -6.73 10.19
CA ASN A 68 8.97 -5.73 10.93
C ASN A 68 9.24 -4.34 10.33
N TRP A 69 8.16 -3.60 10.08
CA TRP A 69 8.24 -2.27 9.47
C TRP A 69 8.51 -1.17 10.52
N VAL A 70 9.67 -1.22 11.15
CA VAL A 70 10.02 -0.21 12.17
C VAL A 70 10.30 1.12 11.46
N ALA A 71 9.24 1.92 11.30
CA ALA A 71 9.24 3.16 10.52
C ALA A 71 8.21 4.17 11.02
N GLU A 72 8.55 5.45 10.97
CA GLU A 72 7.59 6.53 11.27
C GLU A 72 6.59 6.73 10.13
N SER A 73 7.04 6.55 8.88
CA SER A 73 6.24 6.76 7.67
C SER A 73 6.43 5.63 6.65
N VAL A 74 5.32 5.11 6.12
CA VAL A 74 5.32 4.01 5.15
C VAL A 74 4.42 4.37 3.97
N PHE A 75 4.94 4.20 2.76
CA PHE A 75 4.12 4.17 1.55
C PHE A 75 4.19 2.78 0.93
N MET A 76 3.04 2.20 0.61
CA MET A 76 2.96 0.88 -0.01
C MET A 76 2.12 0.92 -1.29
N ASN A 77 2.73 0.51 -2.40
CA ASN A 77 2.05 0.17 -3.66
C ASN A 77 2.48 -1.26 -4.05
N HIS A 78 1.85 -2.25 -3.43
CA HIS A 78 2.23 -3.66 -3.50
C HIS A 78 1.81 -4.32 -4.81
N PRO A 79 2.39 -5.48 -5.17
CA PRO A 79 1.90 -6.33 -6.27
C PRO A 79 0.45 -6.74 -6.03
N TYR A 80 -0.48 -6.30 -6.89
CA TYR A 80 -1.94 -6.44 -6.64
C TYR A 80 -2.44 -7.88 -6.68
N SER A 81 -1.74 -8.79 -7.34
CA SER A 81 -2.02 -10.23 -7.27
C SER A 81 -1.91 -10.79 -5.85
N ASN A 82 -1.10 -10.16 -4.99
CA ASN A 82 -0.81 -10.60 -3.62
C ASN A 82 -1.46 -9.73 -2.53
N SER A 83 -2.48 -8.96 -2.86
CA SER A 83 -3.19 -8.07 -1.91
C SER A 83 -3.66 -8.79 -0.64
N LYS A 84 -4.03 -10.08 -0.74
CA LYS A 84 -4.47 -10.91 0.40
C LYS A 84 -3.39 -11.10 1.49
N GLU A 85 -2.13 -10.93 1.15
CA GLU A 85 -0.99 -11.04 2.06
C GLU A 85 -0.52 -9.65 2.50
N TRP A 86 -0.28 -8.74 1.54
CA TRP A 86 0.27 -7.42 1.79
C TRP A 86 -0.63 -6.52 2.64
N ILE A 87 -1.92 -6.48 2.35
CA ILE A 87 -2.83 -5.55 3.03
C ILE A 87 -3.05 -5.92 4.50
N PRO A 88 -3.38 -7.19 4.86
CA PRO A 88 -3.46 -7.56 6.27
C PRO A 88 -2.13 -7.41 7.00
N TYR A 89 -1.00 -7.66 6.31
CA TYR A 89 0.32 -7.47 6.91
C TYR A 89 0.58 -6.00 7.24
N ALA A 90 0.35 -5.07 6.32
CA ALA A 90 0.47 -3.64 6.56
C ALA A 90 -0.37 -3.18 7.77
N VAL A 91 -1.63 -3.63 7.84
CA VAL A 91 -2.50 -3.34 8.99
C VAL A 91 -1.95 -3.91 10.30
N SER A 92 -1.36 -5.11 10.27
CA SER A 92 -0.73 -5.71 11.45
C SER A 92 0.47 -4.89 11.94
N GLN A 93 1.30 -4.41 11.02
CA GLN A 93 2.47 -3.57 11.35
C GLN A 93 2.06 -2.24 12.00
N TYR A 94 0.96 -1.65 11.53
CA TYR A 94 0.38 -0.46 12.15
C TYR A 94 -0.18 -0.76 13.56
N LYS A 95 -0.99 -1.81 13.69
CA LYS A 95 -1.60 -2.19 14.98
C LYS A 95 -0.58 -2.56 16.05
N LEU A 96 0.53 -3.18 15.66
CA LEU A 96 1.65 -3.50 16.55
C LEU A 96 2.51 -2.26 16.90
N GLY A 97 2.25 -1.12 16.27
CA GLY A 97 3.00 0.10 16.48
C GLY A 97 4.41 0.09 15.86
N HIS A 98 4.71 -0.88 14.99
CA HIS A 98 5.97 -0.91 14.24
C HIS A 98 5.98 0.22 13.19
N ALA A 99 4.91 0.35 12.41
CA ALA A 99 4.71 1.45 11.48
C ALA A 99 3.75 2.47 12.10
N LYS A 100 4.14 3.74 12.16
CA LYS A 100 3.36 4.78 12.84
C LYS A 100 2.31 5.42 11.94
N GLU A 101 2.62 5.61 10.68
CA GLU A 101 1.73 6.22 9.71
C GLU A 101 1.91 5.58 8.34
N LEU A 102 0.79 5.17 7.71
CA LEU A 102 0.82 4.48 6.43
C LEU A 102 -0.13 5.12 5.42
N VAL A 103 0.37 5.24 4.19
CA VAL A 103 -0.44 5.52 3.00
C VAL A 103 -0.32 4.31 2.06
N LEU A 104 -1.45 3.68 1.76
CA LEU A 104 -1.50 2.49 0.92
C LEU A 104 -2.21 2.84 -0.39
N LEU A 105 -1.54 2.69 -1.53
CA LEU A 105 -2.17 2.74 -2.85
C LEU A 105 -2.55 1.31 -3.25
N ILE A 106 -3.83 1.06 -3.44
CA ILE A 106 -4.35 -0.29 -3.64
C ILE A 106 -5.34 -0.36 -4.81
N LYS A 107 -5.49 -1.54 -5.37
CA LYS A 107 -6.66 -1.85 -6.21
C LYS A 107 -7.90 -1.83 -5.33
N MET A 108 -8.96 -1.12 -5.75
CA MET A 108 -10.22 -1.09 -5.03
C MET A 108 -11.05 -2.33 -5.36
N ASP A 109 -11.24 -3.22 -4.38
CA ASP A 109 -12.06 -4.42 -4.53
C ASP A 109 -12.73 -4.77 -3.19
N VAL A 110 -13.88 -4.16 -2.96
CA VAL A 110 -14.66 -4.26 -1.72
C VAL A 110 -15.25 -5.66 -1.47
N SER A 111 -15.28 -6.53 -2.49
CA SER A 111 -15.82 -7.87 -2.39
C SER A 111 -14.86 -8.88 -1.74
N THR A 112 -13.60 -8.51 -1.62
CA THR A 112 -12.53 -9.39 -1.14
C THR A 112 -12.47 -9.49 0.39
N ARG A 113 -11.93 -10.63 0.88
CA ARG A 113 -11.75 -10.82 2.32
C ARG A 113 -10.73 -9.86 2.93
N TRP A 114 -9.68 -9.52 2.19
CA TRP A 114 -8.65 -8.61 2.68
C TRP A 114 -9.16 -7.17 2.83
N TRP A 115 -10.20 -6.77 2.06
CA TRP A 115 -10.81 -5.45 2.22
C TRP A 115 -11.35 -5.23 3.64
N LYS A 116 -11.82 -6.28 4.31
CA LYS A 116 -12.31 -6.19 5.70
C LYS A 116 -11.25 -5.67 6.66
N SER A 117 -9.96 -5.95 6.42
CA SER A 117 -8.88 -5.51 7.30
C SER A 117 -8.67 -4.00 7.27
N ILE A 118 -9.02 -3.35 6.16
CA ILE A 118 -8.87 -1.91 5.96
C ILE A 118 -10.18 -1.13 6.01
N SER A 119 -11.33 -1.80 6.02
CA SER A 119 -12.65 -1.15 5.96
C SER A 119 -12.98 -0.26 7.18
N THR A 120 -12.19 -0.34 8.24
CA THR A 120 -12.32 0.49 9.43
C THR A 120 -11.42 1.72 9.41
N TYR A 121 -10.66 1.91 8.35
CA TYR A 121 -9.78 3.07 8.17
C TYR A 121 -10.33 4.01 7.09
N PRO A 122 -10.02 5.31 7.16
CA PRO A 122 -10.35 6.25 6.11
C PRO A 122 -9.72 5.82 4.78
N PHE A 123 -10.46 5.94 3.70
CA PHE A 123 -9.93 5.73 2.37
C PHE A 123 -10.50 6.73 1.36
N LEU A 124 -9.73 7.04 0.35
CA LEU A 124 -10.12 7.87 -0.75
C LEU A 124 -10.34 6.99 -1.99
N ALA A 125 -11.58 6.94 -2.49
CA ALA A 125 -11.88 6.28 -3.75
C ALA A 125 -11.46 7.20 -4.90
N ILE A 126 -10.48 6.76 -5.70
CA ILE A 126 -9.96 7.56 -6.82
C ILE A 126 -11.01 7.58 -7.93
N ASN A 127 -11.42 8.79 -8.35
CA ASN A 127 -12.47 8.96 -9.36
C ASN A 127 -11.97 8.90 -10.81
N LYS A 128 -10.67 8.74 -11.01
CA LYS A 128 -10.01 8.54 -12.31
C LYS A 128 -9.24 7.22 -12.29
N ARG A 129 -9.09 6.57 -13.44
CA ARG A 129 -8.13 5.47 -13.55
C ARG A 129 -6.72 6.02 -13.57
N LEU A 130 -5.87 5.58 -12.66
CA LEU A 130 -4.46 5.97 -12.63
C LEU A 130 -3.73 5.42 -13.85
N LYS A 131 -2.79 6.19 -14.37
CA LYS A 131 -1.86 5.76 -15.40
C LYS A 131 -0.56 5.34 -14.70
N PHE A 132 -0.42 4.07 -14.45
CA PHE A 132 0.79 3.52 -13.85
C PHE A 132 1.90 3.36 -14.91
N GLY A 133 3.15 3.40 -14.45
CA GLY A 133 4.32 3.20 -15.30
C GLY A 133 4.56 4.33 -16.30
N ASN A 134 5.51 4.13 -17.21
CA ASN A 134 5.95 5.11 -18.20
C ASN A 134 5.00 5.17 -19.41
N GLY A 135 3.72 5.49 -19.23
CA GLY A 135 2.82 5.76 -20.33
C GLY A 135 2.04 4.56 -20.88
N GLN A 136 2.04 3.43 -20.22
CA GLN A 136 1.16 2.31 -20.53
C GLN A 136 -0.26 2.62 -20.01
N GLY A 137 -1.13 3.11 -20.85
CA GLY A 137 -2.57 3.26 -20.65
C GLY A 137 -3.15 3.43 -19.23
N ALA A 138 -4.45 3.65 -19.12
CA ALA A 138 -5.11 3.69 -17.80
C ALA A 138 -5.24 2.26 -17.22
N ALA A 139 -5.05 2.12 -15.90
CA ALA A 139 -5.26 0.84 -15.23
C ALA A 139 -6.64 0.24 -15.54
N PRO A 140 -6.74 -1.08 -15.75
CA PRO A 140 -8.02 -1.72 -16.02
C PRO A 140 -8.94 -1.83 -14.79
N PHE A 141 -8.51 -1.31 -13.64
CA PHE A 141 -9.19 -1.37 -12.35
C PHE A 141 -9.28 0.01 -11.69
N GLN A 142 -10.16 0.14 -10.73
CA GLN A 142 -10.22 1.29 -9.84
C GLN A 142 -9.18 1.18 -8.73
N SER A 143 -8.68 2.34 -8.27
CA SER A 143 -7.73 2.41 -7.17
C SER A 143 -8.31 3.16 -5.98
N ALA A 144 -7.79 2.85 -4.81
CA ALA A 144 -8.08 3.60 -3.59
C ALA A 144 -6.78 3.94 -2.86
N ILE A 145 -6.81 5.03 -2.11
CA ILE A 145 -5.74 5.41 -1.18
C ILE A 145 -6.28 5.18 0.22
N VAL A 146 -5.70 4.24 0.95
CA VAL A 146 -6.09 3.96 2.34
C VAL A 146 -5.10 4.63 3.28
N TYR A 147 -5.62 5.21 4.35
CA TYR A 147 -4.82 5.95 5.31
C TYR A 147 -4.93 5.35 6.70
N LEU A 148 -3.79 5.06 7.32
CA LEU A 148 -3.66 4.61 8.70
C LEU A 148 -2.76 5.62 9.43
N GLY A 149 -3.34 6.44 10.30
CA GLY A 149 -2.65 7.49 11.02
C GLY A 149 -3.61 8.51 11.62
N ASP A 150 -3.08 9.60 12.13
CA ASP A 150 -3.85 10.65 12.85
C ASP A 150 -3.86 12.02 12.13
N ARG A 151 -3.14 12.17 11.00
CA ARG A 151 -3.09 13.42 10.22
C ARG A 151 -4.13 13.48 9.08
N LEU A 152 -5.38 13.03 9.34
CA LEU A 152 -6.42 12.94 8.33
C LEU A 152 -6.67 14.26 7.56
N GLY A 153 -6.58 15.40 8.24
CA GLY A 153 -6.73 16.70 7.58
C GLY A 153 -5.65 16.96 6.53
N LYS A 154 -4.40 16.60 6.81
CA LYS A 154 -3.29 16.67 5.84
C LYS A 154 -3.48 15.67 4.72
N PHE A 155 -3.88 14.45 5.04
CA PHE A 155 -4.18 13.42 4.06
C PHE A 155 -5.23 13.91 3.04
N ASN A 156 -6.36 14.44 3.51
CA ASN A 156 -7.39 14.96 2.62
C ASN A 156 -6.92 16.19 1.82
N ARG A 157 -6.13 17.07 2.40
CA ARG A 157 -5.58 18.24 1.70
C ARG A 157 -4.68 17.83 0.53
N VAL A 158 -3.82 16.85 0.72
CA VAL A 158 -2.87 16.40 -0.30
C VAL A 158 -3.53 15.50 -1.34
N PHE A 159 -4.28 14.49 -0.89
CA PHE A 159 -4.83 13.46 -1.77
C PHE A 159 -6.27 13.71 -2.22
N GLY A 160 -7.00 14.65 -1.62
CA GLY A 160 -8.40 14.92 -1.93
C GLY A 160 -8.67 15.29 -3.40
N LYS A 161 -7.65 15.79 -4.11
CA LYS A 161 -7.73 16.06 -5.57
C LYS A 161 -7.92 14.80 -6.43
N TYR A 162 -7.63 13.61 -5.89
CA TYR A 162 -7.75 12.35 -6.63
C TYR A 162 -9.16 11.76 -6.61
N GLY A 163 -9.96 12.09 -5.60
CA GLY A 163 -11.28 11.47 -5.49
C GLY A 163 -12.07 11.83 -4.24
N THR A 164 -12.93 10.92 -3.82
CA THR A 164 -13.84 11.14 -2.67
C THR A 164 -13.32 10.41 -1.44
N LEU A 165 -13.19 11.14 -0.32
CA LEU A 165 -12.83 10.58 0.98
C LEU A 165 -14.05 9.91 1.62
N TYR A 166 -13.88 8.66 2.03
CA TYR A 166 -14.83 7.88 2.80
C TYR A 166 -14.31 7.67 4.21
N MET A 167 -15.19 7.91 5.18
CA MET A 167 -14.91 7.69 6.58
C MET A 167 -15.69 6.46 7.07
N PRO A 168 -15.05 5.53 7.78
CA PRO A 168 -15.79 4.41 8.36
C PRO A 168 -16.73 4.93 9.43
N VAL A 169 -17.99 4.51 9.35
CA VAL A 169 -18.95 4.75 10.44
C VAL A 169 -18.71 3.73 11.52
N VAL A 170 -18.37 4.17 12.72
CA VAL A 170 -18.33 3.30 13.89
C VAL A 170 -19.75 2.79 14.11
N LYS A 171 -19.93 1.46 14.20
CA LYS A 171 -21.24 0.89 14.55
C LYS A 171 -21.65 1.47 15.90
N VAL A 172 -22.62 2.37 15.89
CA VAL A 172 -23.29 2.78 17.11
C VAL A 172 -24.10 1.58 17.56
N SER A 173 -23.75 0.98 18.70
CA SER A 173 -24.59 -0.05 19.31
C SER A 173 -25.98 0.57 19.53
N PRO A 174 -27.08 -0.13 19.17
CA PRO A 174 -28.41 0.39 19.46
C PRO A 174 -28.49 0.67 20.97
N ILE A 175 -28.94 1.86 21.34
CA ILE A 175 -29.22 2.22 22.71
C ILE A 175 -30.39 1.31 23.12
N THR A 176 -30.12 0.32 23.95
CA THR A 176 -31.15 -0.54 24.56
C THR A 176 -31.91 0.22 25.61
#